data_7b79e55aa899b1eb92e25126bc36314e
#
_entry.id   7b79e55aa899b1eb92e25126bc36314e
#
_cell.length_a   1.000
_cell.length_b   1.000
_cell.length_c   1.000
_cell.angle_alpha   90.00
_cell.angle_beta   90.00
_cell.angle_gamma   90.00
#
_symmetry.space_group_name_H-M   'P 1'
#
loop_
_entity.id
_entity.type
_entity.pdbx_description
1 polymer ?
#
loop_
_entity_poly.entity_id
_entity_poly.type
_entity_poly.pdbx_seq_one_letter_code
_entity_poly.pdbx_strand_id
1 'polypeptide(L)'
;MDYQLENLILHYVTEEDLTEVARTWPADHHPLSDVEAREAIASMRVNYGRNTKGYVCHLCLAVCGKDRPGTIMGWCGLDGSQNHAEPEIFILLDEPYRNRGYGTQCIRELLRIAVEDYSLPGVHGGCAKENIASARAMEKGGMVQYGTEENGDPLFRYQARNSIGYEGNS
;
A
#
# COMPACT_ATOMS: atom_id res chain seq x y z
N MET A 1 9.02 9.59 -8.24
CA MET A 1 8.96 8.79 -9.49
C MET A 1 7.84 7.78 -9.34
N ASP A 2 6.93 7.76 -10.27
CA ASP A 2 5.75 6.90 -10.20
C ASP A 2 6.04 5.47 -10.65
N TYR A 3 5.26 4.52 -10.15
CA TYR A 3 5.36 3.12 -10.55
C TYR A 3 4.31 2.82 -11.62
N GLN A 4 4.75 2.25 -12.74
CA GLN A 4 3.91 1.88 -13.88
C GLN A 4 3.53 0.40 -13.79
N LEU A 5 2.26 0.10 -13.59
CA LEU A 5 1.72 -1.26 -13.58
C LEU A 5 1.05 -1.56 -14.93
N GLU A 6 0.38 -2.69 -15.06
CA GLU A 6 -0.32 -3.05 -16.28
C GLU A 6 -1.41 -2.03 -16.65
N ASN A 7 -2.33 -1.75 -15.73
CA ASN A 7 -3.45 -0.83 -15.94
C ASN A 7 -3.40 0.42 -15.06
N LEU A 8 -2.47 0.46 -14.11
CA LEU A 8 -2.43 1.45 -13.05
C LEU A 8 -1.11 2.20 -13.01
N ILE A 9 -1.16 3.36 -12.38
CA ILE A 9 -0.01 4.12 -11.94
C ILE A 9 -0.14 4.28 -10.42
N LEU A 10 0.92 3.93 -9.69
CA LEU A 10 1.04 4.29 -8.28
C LEU A 10 1.84 5.59 -8.21
N HIS A 11 1.18 6.63 -7.78
CA HIS A 11 1.65 8.01 -7.89
C HIS A 11 2.11 8.58 -6.55
N TYR A 12 3.32 9.14 -6.54
CA TYR A 12 3.80 9.95 -5.43
C TYR A 12 3.10 11.31 -5.43
N VAL A 13 2.32 11.56 -4.40
CA VAL A 13 1.47 12.75 -4.31
C VAL A 13 2.32 14.03 -4.23
N THR A 14 1.90 15.04 -4.97
CA THR A 14 2.48 16.38 -4.98
C THR A 14 1.42 17.44 -4.67
N GLU A 15 1.81 18.70 -4.57
CA GLU A 15 0.85 19.79 -4.36
C GLU A 15 -0.08 20.02 -5.54
N GLU A 16 0.26 19.52 -6.73
CA GLU A 16 -0.60 19.58 -7.92
C GLU A 16 -1.84 18.69 -7.76
N ASP A 17 -1.79 17.70 -6.87
CA ASP A 17 -2.88 16.77 -6.61
C ASP A 17 -3.92 17.28 -5.59
N LEU A 18 -3.83 18.54 -5.16
CA LEU A 18 -4.62 19.09 -4.07
C LEU A 18 -6.12 18.81 -4.21
N THR A 19 -6.69 19.06 -5.38
CA THR A 19 -8.12 18.87 -5.65
C THR A 19 -8.53 17.40 -5.53
N GLU A 20 -7.74 16.51 -6.09
CA GLU A 20 -8.01 15.06 -6.03
C GLU A 20 -7.79 14.51 -4.62
N VAL A 21 -6.76 14.96 -3.90
CA VAL A 21 -6.55 14.60 -2.49
C VAL A 21 -7.74 15.06 -1.64
N ALA A 22 -8.18 16.30 -1.80
CA ALA A 22 -9.35 16.82 -1.08
C ALA A 22 -10.61 15.98 -1.33
N ARG A 23 -10.81 15.53 -2.56
CA ARG A 23 -11.95 14.72 -2.95
C ARG A 23 -11.89 13.27 -2.46
N THR A 24 -10.72 12.66 -2.44
CA THR A 24 -10.57 11.19 -2.28
C THR A 24 -9.95 10.75 -0.98
N TRP A 25 -9.26 11.63 -0.25
CA TRP A 25 -8.61 11.23 0.99
C TRP A 25 -9.64 10.68 1.98
N PRO A 26 -9.43 9.47 2.51
CA PRO A 26 -10.38 8.85 3.42
C PRO A 26 -10.35 9.54 4.79
N ALA A 27 -11.21 10.52 4.95
CA ALA A 27 -11.46 11.18 6.22
C ALA A 27 -12.96 11.17 6.50
N ASP A 28 -13.33 10.84 7.68
CA ASP A 28 -14.68 10.81 8.31
C ASP A 28 -15.90 11.22 7.44
N HIS A 29 -16.03 10.59 6.26
CA HIS A 29 -17.20 10.71 5.36
C HIS A 29 -17.43 12.06 4.67
N HIS A 30 -16.45 12.96 4.66
CA HIS A 30 -16.56 14.23 3.91
C HIS A 30 -15.26 14.57 3.15
N PRO A 31 -15.36 15.31 2.05
CA PRO A 31 -14.17 15.84 1.38
C PRO A 31 -13.39 16.77 2.31
N LEU A 32 -12.06 16.76 2.17
CA LEU A 32 -11.21 17.68 2.90
C LEU A 32 -11.34 19.12 2.39
N SER A 33 -11.17 20.09 3.27
CA SER A 33 -10.87 21.47 2.87
C SER A 33 -9.49 21.54 2.20
N ASP A 34 -9.21 22.63 1.50
CA ASP A 34 -7.90 22.86 0.89
C ASP A 34 -6.77 22.88 1.93
N VAL A 35 -7.03 23.40 3.12
CA VAL A 35 -6.04 23.41 4.22
C VAL A 35 -5.75 21.99 4.68
N GLU A 36 -6.77 21.20 4.96
CA GLU A 36 -6.62 19.80 5.37
C GLU A 36 -5.92 18.96 4.30
N ALA A 37 -6.26 19.17 3.03
CA ALA A 37 -5.63 18.47 1.93
C ALA A 37 -4.13 18.83 1.79
N ARG A 38 -3.76 20.11 1.97
CA ARG A 38 -2.35 20.54 2.01
C ARG A 38 -1.59 19.91 3.15
N GLU A 39 -2.19 19.82 4.33
CA GLU A 39 -1.57 19.16 5.49
C GLU A 39 -1.36 17.67 5.24
N ALA A 40 -2.34 16.99 4.65
CA ALA A 40 -2.23 15.59 4.27
C ALA A 40 -1.09 15.36 3.25
N ILE A 41 -1.01 16.17 2.21
CA ILE A 41 0.06 16.11 1.20
C ILE A 41 1.42 16.36 1.84
N ALA A 42 1.53 17.39 2.68
CA ALA A 42 2.78 17.71 3.37
C ALA A 42 3.26 16.54 4.24
N SER A 43 2.36 15.90 4.97
CA SER A 43 2.65 14.72 5.78
C SER A 43 3.14 13.54 4.94
N MET A 44 2.47 13.24 3.83
CA MET A 44 2.90 12.18 2.91
C MET A 44 4.31 12.45 2.37
N ARG A 45 4.59 13.67 1.94
CA ARG A 45 5.89 14.05 1.37
C ARG A 45 7.02 13.98 2.39
N VAL A 46 6.77 14.36 3.63
CA VAL A 46 7.73 14.18 4.74
C VAL A 46 8.03 12.69 4.92
N ASN A 47 7.02 11.85 4.92
CA ASN A 47 7.20 10.40 5.07
C ASN A 47 7.94 9.77 3.89
N TYR A 48 7.74 10.23 2.65
CA TYR A 48 8.52 9.77 1.50
C TYR A 48 10.03 9.95 1.73
N GLY A 49 10.43 11.08 2.31
CA GLY A 49 11.83 11.36 2.62
C GLY A 49 12.40 10.59 3.82
N ARG A 50 11.55 10.02 4.66
CA ARG A 50 11.97 9.23 5.84
C ARG A 50 12.16 7.74 5.54
N ASN A 51 11.58 7.24 4.46
CA ASN A 51 11.70 5.85 4.08
C ASN A 51 13.10 5.57 3.52
N THR A 52 13.77 4.56 4.08
CA THR A 52 15.13 4.15 3.72
C THR A 52 15.23 2.63 3.69
N LYS A 53 16.36 2.09 3.23
CA LYS A 53 16.59 0.65 3.25
C LYS A 53 16.46 0.10 4.66
N GLY A 54 15.65 -0.93 4.79
CA GLY A 54 15.36 -1.58 6.07
C GLY A 54 14.37 -0.83 6.96
N TYR A 55 13.86 0.33 6.52
CA TYR A 55 13.03 1.17 7.35
C TYR A 55 11.96 1.90 6.54
N VAL A 56 10.70 1.56 6.74
CA VAL A 56 9.55 2.29 6.19
C VAL A 56 8.76 2.90 7.34
N CYS A 57 8.67 4.22 7.34
CA CYS A 57 7.81 4.96 8.26
C CYS A 57 6.36 4.86 7.79
N HIS A 58 6.10 5.40 6.63
CA HIS A 58 4.80 5.33 5.96
C HIS A 58 5.01 5.63 4.47
N LEU A 59 4.52 4.76 3.62
CA LEU A 59 4.49 4.97 2.17
C LEU A 59 3.03 4.97 1.72
N CYS A 60 2.50 6.11 1.37
CA CYS A 60 1.14 6.27 0.86
C CYS A 60 1.17 6.76 -0.58
N LEU A 61 0.68 5.96 -1.49
CA LEU A 61 0.64 6.25 -2.92
C LEU A 61 -0.81 6.38 -3.40
N ALA A 62 -1.04 7.33 -4.28
CA ALA A 62 -2.31 7.43 -4.98
C ALA A 62 -2.40 6.37 -6.08
N VAL A 63 -3.55 5.75 -6.24
CA VAL A 63 -3.84 4.80 -7.31
C VAL A 63 -4.58 5.52 -8.42
N CYS A 64 -3.99 5.58 -9.60
CA CYS A 64 -4.58 6.18 -10.80
C CYS A 64 -4.65 5.15 -11.92
N GLY A 65 -5.64 5.29 -12.80
CA GLY A 65 -5.69 4.49 -14.04
C GLY A 65 -4.78 5.09 -15.10
N LYS A 66 -4.17 4.26 -15.94
CA LYS A 66 -3.37 4.73 -17.08
C LYS A 66 -4.19 5.51 -18.10
N ASP A 67 -5.47 5.21 -18.21
CA ASP A 67 -6.43 5.93 -19.05
C ASP A 67 -6.87 7.28 -18.48
N ARG A 68 -6.66 7.50 -17.18
CA ARG A 68 -7.02 8.74 -16.45
C ARG A 68 -5.96 9.09 -15.40
N PRO A 69 -4.73 9.43 -15.79
CA PRO A 69 -3.62 9.59 -14.85
C PRO A 69 -3.80 10.72 -13.83
N GLY A 70 -4.68 11.69 -14.12
CA GLY A 70 -4.99 12.79 -13.20
C GLY A 70 -6.14 12.51 -12.21
N THR A 71 -6.73 11.32 -12.26
CA THR A 71 -7.87 10.94 -11.39
C THR A 71 -7.42 9.91 -10.37
N ILE A 72 -7.55 10.23 -9.09
CA ILE A 72 -7.25 9.29 -8.01
C ILE A 72 -8.45 8.36 -7.81
N MET A 73 -8.20 7.06 -7.96
CA MET A 73 -9.19 6.00 -7.78
C MET A 73 -9.13 5.36 -6.40
N GLY A 74 -8.13 5.66 -5.64
CA GLY A 74 -7.92 5.11 -4.31
C GLY A 74 -6.49 5.32 -3.84
N TRP A 75 -6.16 4.63 -2.77
CA TRP A 75 -4.90 4.75 -2.06
C TRP A 75 -4.33 3.38 -1.75
N CYS A 76 -3.02 3.24 -1.76
CA CYS A 76 -2.35 2.04 -1.31
C CYS A 76 -0.98 2.37 -0.72
N GLY A 77 -0.43 1.45 0.04
CA GLY A 77 0.89 1.68 0.60
C GLY A 77 1.31 0.70 1.67
N LEU A 78 2.32 1.14 2.40
CA LEU A 78 2.95 0.41 3.50
C LEU A 78 2.95 1.29 4.75
N ASP A 79 2.36 0.81 5.81
CA ASP A 79 2.32 1.47 7.12
C ASP A 79 3.30 0.80 8.08
N GLY A 80 4.39 1.47 8.37
CA GLY A 80 5.43 1.01 9.29
C GLY A 80 5.26 1.47 10.74
N SER A 81 4.13 2.06 11.11
CA SER A 81 3.91 2.62 12.45
C SER A 81 4.04 1.60 13.58
N GLN A 82 3.70 0.34 13.34
CA GLN A 82 3.84 -0.76 14.30
C GLN A 82 5.19 -1.47 14.18
N ASN A 83 5.71 -1.58 12.97
CA ASN A 83 7.01 -2.23 12.69
C ASN A 83 7.59 -1.69 11.39
N HIS A 84 8.65 -0.91 11.49
CA HIS A 84 9.30 -0.28 10.35
C HIS A 84 10.00 -1.26 9.39
N ALA A 85 10.41 -2.42 9.88
CA ALA A 85 11.05 -3.45 9.08
C ALA A 85 10.07 -4.40 8.41
N GLU A 86 8.88 -4.57 8.99
CA GLU A 86 7.79 -5.38 8.45
C GLU A 86 6.49 -4.58 8.49
N PRO A 87 6.32 -3.59 7.59
CA PRO A 87 5.14 -2.74 7.58
C PRO A 87 3.88 -3.50 7.19
N GLU A 88 2.75 -2.92 7.54
CA GLU A 88 1.44 -3.40 7.13
C GLU A 88 1.07 -2.82 5.75
N ILE A 89 0.65 -3.70 4.85
CA ILE A 89 0.12 -3.30 3.54
C ILE A 89 -1.32 -2.81 3.68
N PHE A 90 -1.67 -1.75 2.97
CA PHE A 90 -3.05 -1.27 2.89
C PHE A 90 -3.43 -0.93 1.46
N ILE A 91 -4.72 -1.13 1.13
CA ILE A 91 -5.32 -0.77 -0.15
C ILE A 91 -6.74 -0.30 0.11
N LEU A 92 -7.05 0.88 -0.39
CA LEU A 92 -8.35 1.53 -0.28
C LEU A 92 -8.76 2.00 -1.68
N LEU A 93 -9.55 1.22 -2.38
CA LEU A 93 -10.09 1.58 -3.68
C LEU A 93 -11.51 2.11 -3.54
N ASP A 94 -11.83 3.17 -4.26
CA ASP A 94 -13.19 3.66 -4.38
C ASP A 94 -14.10 2.61 -5.02
N GLU A 95 -15.35 2.54 -4.61
CA GLU A 95 -16.29 1.48 -4.97
C GLU A 95 -16.38 1.20 -6.48
N PRO A 96 -16.43 2.20 -7.39
CA PRO A 96 -16.52 1.94 -8.82
C PRO A 96 -15.33 1.17 -9.42
N TYR A 97 -14.20 1.16 -8.72
CA TYR A 97 -12.94 0.56 -9.19
C TYR A 97 -12.63 -0.79 -8.56
N ARG A 98 -13.51 -1.29 -7.71
CA ARG A 98 -13.35 -2.59 -7.06
C ARG A 98 -13.72 -3.75 -7.99
N ASN A 99 -13.24 -4.95 -7.66
CA ASN A 99 -13.50 -6.20 -8.39
C ASN A 99 -13.01 -6.20 -9.86
N ARG A 100 -11.90 -5.50 -10.12
CA ARG A 100 -11.26 -5.40 -11.44
C ARG A 100 -9.82 -5.96 -11.46
N GLY A 101 -9.38 -6.58 -10.38
CA GLY A 101 -8.00 -7.06 -10.22
C GLY A 101 -6.99 -5.96 -9.85
N TYR A 102 -7.42 -4.74 -9.61
CA TYR A 102 -6.53 -3.62 -9.26
C TYR A 102 -5.86 -3.81 -7.90
N GLY A 103 -6.58 -4.33 -6.93
CA GLY A 103 -6.02 -4.65 -5.61
C GLY A 103 -4.85 -5.61 -5.70
N THR A 104 -4.97 -6.65 -6.52
CA THR A 104 -3.89 -7.63 -6.75
C THR A 104 -2.68 -6.98 -7.41
N GLN A 105 -2.87 -6.11 -8.40
CA GLN A 105 -1.78 -5.38 -9.03
C GLN A 105 -1.05 -4.48 -8.01
N CYS A 106 -1.78 -3.75 -7.19
CA CYS A 106 -1.21 -2.91 -6.13
C CYS A 106 -0.40 -3.74 -5.13
N ILE A 107 -0.94 -4.86 -4.66
CA ILE A 107 -0.24 -5.73 -3.69
C ILE A 107 1.08 -6.23 -4.27
N ARG A 108 1.07 -6.79 -5.48
CA ARG A 108 2.29 -7.29 -6.14
C ARG A 108 3.36 -6.20 -6.24
N GLU A 109 2.98 -5.00 -6.63
CA GLU A 109 3.92 -3.90 -6.75
C GLU A 109 4.43 -3.42 -5.39
N LEU A 110 3.56 -3.33 -4.38
CA LEU A 110 3.96 -2.95 -3.02
C LEU A 110 4.92 -3.97 -2.40
N LEU A 111 4.72 -5.26 -2.63
CA LEU A 111 5.66 -6.30 -2.20
C LEU A 111 7.01 -6.17 -2.90
N ARG A 112 7.00 -5.89 -4.22
CA ARG A 112 8.23 -5.61 -4.97
C ARG A 112 8.97 -4.39 -4.42
N ILE A 113 8.27 -3.28 -4.20
CA ILE A 113 8.81 -2.05 -3.62
C ILE A 113 9.44 -2.34 -2.25
N ALA A 114 8.73 -3.06 -1.39
CA ALA A 114 9.20 -3.40 -0.05
C ALA A 114 10.54 -4.14 -0.11
N VAL A 115 10.66 -5.13 -0.98
CA VAL A 115 11.85 -5.98 -1.09
C VAL A 115 12.96 -5.31 -1.90
N GLU A 116 12.65 -4.79 -3.08
CA GLU A 116 13.67 -4.30 -4.01
C GLU A 116 14.11 -2.87 -3.69
N ASP A 117 13.18 -1.97 -3.36
CA ASP A 117 13.52 -0.57 -3.13
C ASP A 117 13.93 -0.32 -1.68
N TYR A 118 13.29 -0.99 -0.73
CA TYR A 118 13.54 -0.78 0.70
C TYR A 118 14.26 -1.94 1.41
N SER A 119 14.56 -3.03 0.72
CA SER A 119 15.27 -4.19 1.31
C SER A 119 14.63 -4.68 2.61
N LEU A 120 13.30 -4.68 2.68
CA LEU A 120 12.58 -5.15 3.86
C LEU A 120 12.55 -6.68 3.92
N PRO A 121 12.62 -7.29 5.11
CA PRO A 121 12.55 -8.74 5.26
C PRO A 121 11.14 -9.29 5.06
N GLY A 122 10.11 -8.49 5.21
CA GLY A 122 8.73 -8.92 5.06
C GLY A 122 7.71 -7.80 5.07
N VAL A 123 6.49 -8.18 4.77
CA VAL A 123 5.29 -7.33 4.80
C VAL A 123 4.17 -8.15 5.40
N HIS A 124 3.34 -7.57 6.22
CA HIS A 124 2.14 -8.23 6.73
C HIS A 124 0.88 -7.45 6.36
N GLY A 125 -0.26 -8.08 6.52
CA GLY A 125 -1.54 -7.47 6.22
C GLY A 125 -2.68 -8.23 6.87
N GLY A 126 -3.84 -7.65 6.84
CA GLY A 126 -5.06 -8.24 7.35
C GLY A 126 -6.28 -7.61 6.69
N CYS A 127 -7.41 -8.22 6.90
CA CYS A 127 -8.70 -7.69 6.49
C CYS A 127 -9.79 -8.24 7.40
N ALA A 128 -10.97 -7.64 7.33
CA ALA A 128 -12.14 -8.23 7.97
C ALA A 128 -12.44 -9.62 7.37
N LYS A 129 -12.85 -10.57 8.19
CA LYS A 129 -13.19 -11.95 7.76
C LYS A 129 -14.29 -11.99 6.69
N GLU A 130 -15.15 -10.98 6.66
CA GLU A 130 -16.20 -10.83 5.66
C GLU A 130 -15.68 -10.25 4.33
N ASN A 131 -14.51 -9.63 4.34
CA ASN A 131 -13.91 -9.02 3.14
C ASN A 131 -13.13 -10.06 2.32
N ILE A 132 -13.87 -10.95 1.69
CA ILE A 132 -13.33 -12.05 0.88
C ILE A 132 -12.50 -11.52 -0.30
N ALA A 133 -12.89 -10.39 -0.88
CA ALA A 133 -12.18 -9.78 -2.00
C ALA A 133 -10.76 -9.34 -1.60
N SER A 134 -10.59 -8.73 -0.43
CA SER A 134 -9.28 -8.36 0.11
C SER A 134 -8.41 -9.58 0.41
N ALA A 135 -8.98 -10.62 1.03
CA ALA A 135 -8.25 -11.86 1.30
C ALA A 135 -7.75 -12.51 0.00
N ARG A 136 -8.60 -12.61 -1.01
CA ARG A 136 -8.21 -13.14 -2.34
C ARG A 136 -7.14 -12.29 -3.02
N ALA A 137 -7.23 -10.98 -2.93
CA ALA A 137 -6.24 -10.09 -3.51
C ALA A 137 -4.86 -10.27 -2.85
N MET A 138 -4.82 -10.43 -1.53
CA MET A 138 -3.58 -10.71 -0.79
C MET A 138 -2.97 -12.05 -1.22
N GLU A 139 -3.76 -13.11 -1.29
CA GLU A 139 -3.30 -14.43 -1.74
C GLU A 139 -2.79 -14.41 -3.18
N LYS A 140 -3.56 -13.84 -4.11
CA LYS A 140 -3.16 -13.70 -5.52
C LYS A 140 -1.95 -12.80 -5.70
N GLY A 141 -1.78 -11.81 -4.83
CA GLY A 141 -0.63 -10.92 -4.80
C GLY A 141 0.66 -11.58 -4.32
N GLY A 142 0.56 -12.72 -3.64
CA GLY A 142 1.72 -13.49 -3.17
C GLY A 142 1.86 -13.58 -1.66
N MET A 143 0.89 -13.08 -0.90
CA MET A 143 0.88 -13.20 0.55
C MET A 143 0.28 -14.54 0.99
N VAL A 144 0.67 -15.02 2.15
CA VAL A 144 0.23 -16.29 2.74
C VAL A 144 -0.45 -16.01 4.08
N GLN A 145 -1.62 -16.62 4.29
CA GLN A 145 -2.29 -16.55 5.57
C GLN A 145 -1.49 -17.36 6.61
N TYR A 146 -1.15 -16.74 7.74
CA TYR A 146 -0.39 -17.39 8.81
C TYR A 146 -1.17 -17.52 10.12
N GLY A 147 -2.33 -16.91 10.23
CA GLY A 147 -3.14 -16.96 11.43
C GLY A 147 -4.44 -16.17 11.29
N THR A 148 -5.09 -15.98 12.41
CA THR A 148 -6.31 -15.19 12.56
C THR A 148 -6.25 -14.38 13.85
N GLU A 149 -6.90 -13.22 13.86
CA GLU A 149 -7.18 -12.46 15.07
C GLU A 149 -8.23 -13.19 15.93
N GLU A 150 -8.42 -12.77 17.17
CA GLU A 150 -9.43 -13.36 18.08
C GLU A 150 -10.85 -13.31 17.50
N ASN A 151 -11.17 -12.24 16.74
CA ASN A 151 -12.46 -12.08 16.07
C ASN A 151 -12.62 -12.90 14.79
N GLY A 152 -11.58 -13.63 14.37
CA GLY A 152 -11.55 -14.46 13.16
C GLY A 152 -11.03 -13.73 11.90
N ASP A 153 -10.59 -12.49 11.98
CA ASP A 153 -10.01 -11.78 10.85
C ASP A 153 -8.70 -12.43 10.42
N PRO A 154 -8.51 -12.76 9.12
CA PRO A 154 -7.30 -13.43 8.67
C PRO A 154 -6.09 -12.51 8.67
N LEU A 155 -4.95 -13.06 9.03
CA LEU A 155 -3.63 -12.40 9.02
C LEU A 155 -2.77 -13.00 7.92
N PHE A 156 -2.18 -12.12 7.10
CA PHE A 156 -1.34 -12.48 5.97
C PHE A 156 0.07 -11.95 6.14
N ARG A 157 1.03 -12.66 5.55
CA ARG A 157 2.44 -12.28 5.55
C ARG A 157 3.10 -12.60 4.23
N TYR A 158 4.06 -11.77 3.87
CA TYR A 158 5.03 -12.04 2.82
C TYR A 158 6.43 -11.97 3.41
N GLN A 159 7.26 -12.97 3.13
CA GLN A 159 8.67 -12.99 3.53
C GLN A 159 9.56 -12.90 2.30
N ALA A 160 10.54 -12.01 2.33
CA ALA A 160 11.52 -11.91 1.28
C ALA A 160 12.38 -13.16 1.21
N ARG A 161 12.60 -13.69 -0.01
CA ARG A 161 13.36 -14.96 -0.21
C ARG A 161 14.86 -14.85 0.05
N ASN A 162 15.43 -13.66 0.14
CA ASN A 162 16.87 -13.41 0.23
C ASN A 162 17.48 -13.66 1.61
N SER A 163 16.71 -14.02 2.61
CA SER A 163 17.23 -14.43 3.90
C SER A 163 17.66 -15.90 3.98
N ILE A 164 17.57 -16.65 2.88
CA ILE A 164 17.92 -18.09 2.83
C ILE A 164 19.24 -18.31 2.08
N GLY A 165 20.14 -17.42 2.16
CA GLY A 165 21.36 -17.47 1.40
C GLY A 165 22.66 -17.68 2.15
N TYR A 166 22.62 -18.06 3.42
CA TYR A 166 23.86 -18.42 4.11
C TYR A 166 23.62 -19.40 5.26
N GLU A 167 23.27 -20.61 4.95
CA GLU A 167 23.83 -21.70 5.73
C GLU A 167 25.14 -22.09 5.02
N GLY A 168 26.18 -21.46 5.47
CA GLY A 168 27.54 -21.87 5.10
C GLY A 168 27.72 -23.33 5.51
N ASN A 169 28.05 -24.14 4.56
CA ASN A 169 28.64 -25.42 4.81
C ASN A 169 29.85 -25.23 5.70
N SER A 170 29.73 -25.72 6.87
CA SER A 170 30.90 -26.18 7.61
C SER A 170 31.15 -27.65 7.32
#